data_56d6a0a6c3e5d5d741881fe2e81bb47d
#
_entry.id   56d6a0a6c3e5d5d741881fe2e81bb47d
#
_cell.length_a   1.000
_cell.length_b   1.000
_cell.length_c   1.000
_cell.angle_alpha   90.00
_cell.angle_beta   90.00
_cell.angle_gamma   90.00
#
_symmetry.space_group_name_H-M   'P 1'
#
loop_
_entity.id
_entity.type
_entity.pdbx_description
1 polymer ?
#
loop_
_entity_poly.entity_id
_entity_poly.type
_entity_poly.pdbx_seq_one_letter_code
_entity_poly.pdbx_strand_id
1 'polypeptide(L)'
;MAKVLALSFGRKMSNTDVMLKEVLKKCEEAGHEIKFMRPDDLEIKPCIGCCGCVVGIMSGRTNGACVFKDDFHLVEDAYYDADAVIIGSPVYETSPSGTFKTFCDRFGPSHDLAFLTEAKKRAYRSGQ
;
A
#
# COMPACT_ATOMS: atom_id res chain seq x y z
N MET A 1 -19.17 5.06 8.79
CA MET A 1 -17.82 5.64 8.85
C MET A 1 -16.86 4.70 8.11
N ALA A 2 -16.11 5.24 7.19
CA ALA A 2 -15.11 4.50 6.43
C ALA A 2 -13.69 4.89 6.89
N LYS A 3 -12.72 4.00 6.71
CA LYS A 3 -11.31 4.26 6.91
C LYS A 3 -10.69 4.65 5.57
N VAL A 4 -10.18 5.85 5.47
CA VAL A 4 -9.58 6.39 4.24
C VAL A 4 -8.07 6.55 4.43
N LEU A 5 -7.30 5.86 3.61
CA LEU A 5 -5.85 5.95 3.60
C LEU A 5 -5.39 6.79 2.40
N ALA A 6 -4.54 7.79 2.64
CA ALA A 6 -3.83 8.48 1.57
C ALA A 6 -2.34 8.13 1.60
N LEU A 7 -1.82 7.73 0.44
CA LEU A 7 -0.41 7.42 0.23
C LEU A 7 0.21 8.47 -0.68
N SER A 8 1.22 9.19 -0.19
CA SER A 8 1.98 10.17 -0.98
C SER A 8 3.32 9.60 -1.40
N PHE A 9 3.56 9.59 -2.71
CA PHE A 9 4.84 9.20 -3.31
C PHE A 9 5.61 10.41 -3.85
N GLY A 10 5.23 11.61 -3.41
CA GLY A 10 5.95 12.84 -3.64
C GLY A 10 6.87 13.20 -2.47
N ARG A 11 7.71 14.19 -2.67
CA ARG A 11 8.54 14.73 -1.58
C ARG A 11 7.68 15.46 -0.53
N LYS A 12 8.24 15.66 0.65
CA LYS A 12 7.58 16.40 1.73
C LYS A 12 7.14 17.79 1.27
N MET A 13 5.94 18.19 1.69
CA MET A 13 5.35 19.51 1.40
C MET A 13 5.24 19.82 -0.09
N SER A 14 5.21 18.81 -0.94
CA SER A 14 4.97 18.96 -2.38
C SER A 14 3.49 19.23 -2.67
N ASN A 15 3.21 19.57 -3.94
CA ASN A 15 1.81 19.71 -4.39
C ASN A 15 1.03 18.39 -4.20
N THR A 16 1.68 17.25 -4.38
CA THR A 16 1.07 15.93 -4.12
C THR A 16 0.58 15.83 -2.67
N ASP A 17 1.40 16.21 -1.70
CA ASP A 17 1.02 16.22 -0.29
C ASP A 17 -0.14 17.15 0.00
N VAL A 18 -0.08 18.37 -0.53
CA VAL A 18 -1.11 19.38 -0.33
C VAL A 18 -2.46 18.90 -0.85
N MET A 19 -2.48 18.33 -2.05
CA MET A 19 -3.70 17.79 -2.66
C MET A 19 -4.29 16.65 -1.83
N LEU A 20 -3.45 15.68 -1.42
CA LEU A 20 -3.91 14.55 -0.62
C LEU A 20 -4.43 14.98 0.76
N LYS A 21 -3.77 15.92 1.41
CA LYS A 21 -4.21 16.44 2.71
C LYS A 21 -5.52 17.20 2.60
N GLU A 22 -5.74 17.92 1.52
CA GLU A 22 -7.02 18.61 1.30
C GLU A 22 -8.17 17.61 1.08
N VAL A 23 -7.93 16.54 0.32
CA VAL A 23 -8.92 15.47 0.17
C VAL A 23 -9.22 14.78 1.50
N LEU A 24 -8.17 14.43 2.28
CA LEU A 24 -8.37 13.82 3.59
C LEU A 24 -9.15 14.72 4.54
N LYS A 25 -8.88 16.01 4.54
CA LYS A 25 -9.64 16.98 5.33
C LYS A 25 -11.15 16.91 5.01
N LYS A 26 -11.50 16.83 3.73
CA LYS A 26 -12.90 16.68 3.31
C LYS A 26 -13.51 15.35 3.77
N CYS A 27 -12.74 14.28 3.74
CA CYS A 27 -13.18 12.98 4.26
C CYS A 27 -13.42 13.05 5.78
N GLU A 28 -12.53 13.70 6.52
CA GLU A 28 -12.67 13.89 7.96
C GLU A 28 -13.89 14.74 8.32
N GLU A 29 -14.11 15.85 7.61
CA GLU A 29 -15.30 16.70 7.75
C GLU A 29 -16.60 15.92 7.47
N ALA A 30 -16.56 14.91 6.62
CA ALA A 30 -17.67 14.01 6.34
C ALA A 30 -17.84 12.88 7.37
N GLY A 31 -17.01 12.81 8.40
CA GLY A 31 -17.10 11.84 9.48
C GLY A 31 -16.34 10.54 9.26
N HIS A 32 -15.40 10.50 8.34
CA HIS A 32 -14.58 9.32 8.10
C HIS A 32 -13.28 9.35 8.90
N GLU A 33 -12.75 8.15 9.22
CA GLU A 33 -11.42 8.00 9.80
C GLU A 33 -10.38 8.19 8.71
N ILE A 34 -9.37 9.01 8.94
CA ILE A 34 -8.34 9.32 7.94
C ILE A 34 -6.96 8.89 8.42
N LYS A 35 -6.12 8.47 7.47
CA LYS A 35 -4.70 8.19 7.70
C LYS A 35 -3.89 8.68 6.50
N PHE A 36 -2.80 9.36 6.78
CA PHE A 36 -1.84 9.80 5.77
C PHE A 36 -0.51 9.10 5.99
N MET A 37 0.05 8.52 4.94
CA MET A 37 1.38 7.90 4.98
C MET A 37 2.21 8.34 3.78
N ARG A 38 3.50 8.49 4.01
CA ARG A 38 4.49 8.75 2.96
C ARG A 38 5.49 7.59 2.94
N PRO A 39 5.40 6.67 1.96
CA PRO A 39 6.32 5.54 1.89
C PRO A 39 7.80 5.94 1.78
N ASP A 40 8.10 7.11 1.21
CA ASP A 40 9.48 7.63 1.14
C ASP A 40 10.11 7.92 2.51
N ASP A 41 9.31 8.15 3.54
CA ASP A 41 9.81 8.37 4.90
C ASP A 41 10.13 7.05 5.62
N LEU A 42 9.89 5.92 4.98
CA LEU A 42 10.02 4.58 5.53
C LEU A 42 11.14 3.80 4.82
N GLU A 43 11.69 2.82 5.51
CA GLU A 43 12.68 1.88 4.96
C GLU A 43 11.97 0.81 4.13
N ILE A 44 11.75 1.09 2.85
CA ILE A 44 11.13 0.17 1.89
C ILE A 44 12.13 -0.13 0.77
N LYS A 45 12.65 -1.36 0.77
CA LYS A 45 13.62 -1.80 -0.22
C LYS A 45 12.92 -2.25 -1.51
N PRO A 46 13.56 -2.05 -2.67
CA PRO A 46 13.04 -2.59 -3.92
C PRO A 46 12.93 -4.12 -3.90
N CYS A 47 11.96 -4.65 -4.64
CA CYS A 47 11.87 -6.09 -4.86
C CYS A 47 13.11 -6.58 -5.62
N ILE A 48 13.74 -7.64 -5.13
CA ILE A 48 14.91 -8.25 -5.78
C ILE A 48 14.58 -9.51 -6.58
N GLY A 49 13.29 -9.84 -6.71
CA GLY A 49 12.87 -11.02 -7.47
C GLY A 49 13.24 -12.35 -6.83
N CYS A 50 13.34 -12.42 -5.51
CA CYS A 50 13.71 -13.65 -4.80
C CYS A 50 12.67 -14.76 -4.85
N CYS A 51 11.45 -14.47 -5.33
CA CYS A 51 10.31 -15.41 -5.41
C CYS A 51 9.84 -16.00 -4.08
N GLY A 52 10.28 -15.50 -2.94
CA GLY A 52 9.87 -16.01 -1.62
C GLY A 52 8.37 -15.94 -1.38
N CYS A 53 7.71 -14.87 -1.85
CA CYS A 53 6.26 -14.73 -1.77
C CYS A 53 5.52 -15.75 -2.65
N VAL A 54 6.02 -16.02 -3.85
CA VAL A 54 5.45 -17.02 -4.78
C VAL A 54 5.61 -18.42 -4.21
N VAL A 55 6.80 -18.77 -3.75
CA VAL A 55 7.06 -20.08 -3.11
C VAL A 55 6.19 -20.26 -1.87
N GLY A 56 6.04 -19.22 -1.06
CA GLY A 56 5.20 -19.24 0.14
C GLY A 56 3.75 -19.59 -0.16
N ILE A 57 3.15 -18.92 -1.16
CA ILE A 57 1.75 -19.17 -1.51
C ILE A 57 1.57 -20.50 -2.24
N MET A 58 2.48 -20.87 -3.13
CA MET A 58 2.41 -22.14 -3.88
C MET A 58 2.53 -23.35 -2.95
N SER A 59 3.34 -23.25 -1.91
CA SER A 59 3.49 -24.30 -0.89
C SER A 59 2.41 -24.31 0.19
N GLY A 60 1.49 -23.35 0.18
CA GLY A 60 0.44 -23.20 1.19
C GLY A 60 0.94 -22.72 2.56
N ARG A 61 2.20 -22.28 2.68
CA ARG A 61 2.78 -21.82 3.94
C ARG A 61 2.43 -20.39 4.29
N THR A 62 2.21 -19.54 3.30
CA THR A 62 1.88 -18.12 3.50
C THR A 62 0.76 -17.68 2.57
N ASN A 63 0.27 -16.46 2.79
CA ASN A 63 -0.71 -15.80 1.91
C ASN A 63 -0.07 -15.13 0.68
N GLY A 64 1.23 -15.32 0.45
CA GLY A 64 1.96 -14.67 -0.63
C GLY A 64 2.51 -13.28 -0.29
N ALA A 65 2.51 -12.89 0.97
CA ALA A 65 3.12 -11.64 1.41
C ALA A 65 4.64 -11.66 1.20
N CYS A 66 5.23 -10.48 1.02
CA CYS A 66 6.67 -10.35 0.84
C CYS A 66 7.43 -10.86 2.07
N VAL A 67 8.51 -11.63 1.84
CA VAL A 67 9.31 -12.21 2.91
C VAL A 67 10.31 -11.23 3.54
N PHE A 68 10.55 -10.09 2.92
CA PHE A 68 11.43 -9.07 3.49
C PHE A 68 10.76 -8.41 4.70
N LYS A 69 11.54 -8.28 5.76
CA LYS A 69 11.12 -7.62 7.00
C LYS A 69 11.65 -6.20 7.02
N ASP A 70 10.91 -5.29 6.44
CA ASP A 70 11.15 -3.86 6.49
C ASP A 70 9.83 -3.10 6.69
N ASP A 71 9.85 -1.78 6.56
CA ASP A 71 8.67 -0.96 6.83
C ASP A 71 7.55 -1.10 5.79
N PHE A 72 7.77 -1.85 4.71
CA PHE A 72 6.72 -2.11 3.71
C PHE A 72 5.45 -2.67 4.36
N HIS A 73 5.60 -3.57 5.33
CA HIS A 73 4.46 -4.21 5.99
C HIS A 73 3.59 -3.21 6.78
N LEU A 74 4.15 -2.09 7.24
CA LEU A 74 3.36 -1.03 7.88
C LEU A 74 2.38 -0.39 6.90
N VAL A 75 2.83 -0.16 5.67
CA VAL A 75 1.99 0.41 4.61
C VAL A 75 1.02 -0.63 4.07
N GLU A 76 1.48 -1.87 3.90
CA GLU A 76 0.66 -3.00 3.47
C GLU A 76 -0.51 -3.22 4.43
N ASP A 77 -0.25 -3.27 5.73
CA ASP A 77 -1.29 -3.43 6.75
C ASP A 77 -2.30 -2.28 6.71
N ALA A 78 -1.82 -1.05 6.60
CA ALA A 78 -2.70 0.12 6.48
C ALA A 78 -3.53 0.08 5.19
N TYR A 79 -2.94 -0.40 4.09
CA TYR A 79 -3.63 -0.56 2.80
C TYR A 79 -4.79 -1.54 2.89
N TYR A 80 -4.57 -2.71 3.51
CA TYR A 80 -5.63 -3.72 3.63
C TYR A 80 -6.65 -3.40 4.73
N ASP A 81 -6.30 -2.59 5.72
CA ASP A 81 -7.25 -2.14 6.74
C ASP A 81 -8.17 -1.02 6.25
N ALA A 82 -7.78 -0.31 5.21
CA ALA A 82 -8.55 0.80 4.66
C ALA A 82 -9.74 0.32 3.82
N ASP A 83 -10.85 1.07 3.91
CA ASP A 83 -12.01 0.88 3.04
C ASP A 83 -11.80 1.59 1.69
N ALA A 84 -11.03 2.68 1.69
CA ALA A 84 -10.67 3.42 0.49
C ALA A 84 -9.21 3.87 0.56
N VAL A 85 -8.50 3.80 -0.57
CA VAL A 85 -7.11 4.24 -0.68
C VAL A 85 -7.01 5.29 -1.78
N ILE A 86 -6.38 6.41 -1.44
CA ILE A 86 -6.09 7.50 -2.37
C ILE A 86 -4.58 7.57 -2.55
N ILE A 87 -4.12 7.46 -3.79
CA ILE A 87 -2.70 7.47 -4.11
C ILE A 87 -2.36 8.74 -4.87
N GLY A 88 -1.37 9.48 -4.38
CA GLY A 88 -0.81 10.63 -5.07
C GLY A 88 0.64 10.37 -5.46
N SER A 89 0.97 10.62 -6.71
CA SER A 89 2.34 10.52 -7.22
C SER A 89 2.65 11.67 -8.16
N PRO A 90 3.84 12.29 -8.06
CA PRO A 90 4.31 13.16 -9.13
C PRO A 90 4.57 12.35 -10.39
N VAL A 91 4.54 13.03 -11.52
CA VAL A 91 4.92 12.42 -12.81
C VAL A 91 6.39 12.73 -13.06
N TYR A 92 7.22 11.69 -13.05
CA TYR A 92 8.64 11.77 -13.41
C TYR A 92 8.86 10.96 -14.68
N GLU A 93 9.44 11.60 -15.69
CA GLU A 93 9.71 10.98 -16.99
C GLU A 93 8.49 10.20 -17.52
N THR A 94 7.36 10.89 -17.61
CA THR A 94 6.09 10.41 -18.18
C THR A 94 5.40 9.26 -17.42
N SER A 95 5.84 8.96 -16.20
CA SER A 95 5.27 7.86 -15.41
C SER A 95 5.18 8.25 -13.92
N PRO A 96 4.46 7.49 -13.09
CA PRO A 96 4.53 7.68 -11.65
C PRO A 96 5.95 7.56 -11.13
N SER A 97 6.22 8.15 -9.96
CA SER A 97 7.57 8.14 -9.36
C SER A 97 8.10 6.72 -9.14
N GLY A 98 9.43 6.57 -9.13
CA GLY A 98 10.08 5.27 -8.89
C GLY A 98 9.73 4.66 -7.53
N THR A 99 9.49 5.48 -6.52
CA THR A 99 9.05 5.02 -5.20
C THR A 99 7.66 4.39 -5.22
N PHE A 100 6.76 4.90 -6.06
CA PHE A 100 5.47 4.27 -6.29
C PHE A 100 5.63 2.86 -6.90
N LYS A 101 6.48 2.72 -7.90
CA LYS A 101 6.75 1.41 -8.53
C LYS A 101 7.42 0.44 -7.54
N THR A 102 8.38 0.92 -6.75
CA THR A 102 9.01 0.15 -5.67
C THR A 102 7.96 -0.40 -4.70
N PHE A 103 7.03 0.42 -4.30
CA PHE A 103 5.91 0.02 -3.45
C PHE A 103 5.04 -1.05 -4.11
N CYS A 104 4.65 -0.84 -5.37
CA CYS A 104 3.82 -1.79 -6.11
C CYS A 104 4.49 -3.17 -6.26
N ASP A 105 5.77 -3.21 -6.53
CA ASP A 105 6.51 -4.47 -6.74
C ASP A 105 6.56 -5.36 -5.49
N ARG A 106 6.38 -4.77 -4.31
CA ARG A 106 6.45 -5.49 -3.03
C ARG A 106 5.16 -6.21 -2.65
N PHE A 107 4.02 -5.88 -3.26
CA PHE A 107 2.76 -6.57 -2.97
C PHE A 107 2.76 -8.04 -3.38
N GLY A 108 3.34 -8.36 -4.52
CA GLY A 108 3.42 -9.74 -5.02
C GLY A 108 2.05 -10.41 -5.16
N PRO A 109 2.00 -11.74 -5.10
CA PRO A 109 0.76 -12.49 -5.34
C PRO A 109 -0.30 -12.31 -4.25
N SER A 110 0.06 -11.87 -3.04
CA SER A 110 -0.92 -11.61 -1.98
C SER A 110 -1.91 -10.51 -2.39
N HIS A 111 -1.44 -9.48 -3.08
CA HIS A 111 -2.28 -8.40 -3.58
C HIS A 111 -3.25 -8.89 -4.65
N ASP A 112 -2.74 -9.60 -5.64
CA ASP A 112 -3.55 -10.12 -6.74
C ASP A 112 -4.66 -11.04 -6.23
N LEU A 113 -4.32 -11.95 -5.34
CA LEU A 113 -5.28 -12.89 -4.76
C LEU A 113 -6.29 -12.22 -3.84
N ALA A 114 -5.90 -11.15 -3.14
CA ALA A 114 -6.82 -10.40 -2.29
C ALA A 114 -7.94 -9.73 -3.09
N PHE A 115 -7.69 -9.38 -4.34
CA PHE A 115 -8.69 -8.83 -5.25
C PHE A 115 -9.46 -9.89 -6.05
N LEU A 116 -8.92 -11.09 -6.21
CA LEU A 116 -9.55 -12.15 -6.96
C LEU A 116 -10.70 -12.84 -6.21
N THR A 117 -10.61 -12.93 -4.88
CA THR A 117 -11.65 -13.57 -4.08
C THR A 117 -11.86 -12.87 -2.74
N GLU A 118 -13.11 -12.73 -2.31
CA GLU A 118 -13.45 -12.18 -1.00
C GLU A 118 -12.94 -13.04 0.17
N ALA A 119 -12.88 -14.35 -0.04
CA ALA A 119 -12.33 -15.25 0.98
C ALA A 119 -10.84 -15.00 1.22
N LYS A 120 -10.06 -14.83 0.15
CA LYS A 120 -8.63 -14.50 0.24
C LYS A 120 -8.40 -13.12 0.85
N LYS A 121 -9.23 -12.16 0.48
CA LYS A 121 -9.20 -10.81 1.02
C LYS A 121 -9.47 -10.80 2.53
N ARG A 122 -10.46 -11.57 2.99
CA ARG A 122 -10.75 -11.71 4.42
C ARG A 122 -9.62 -12.43 5.16
N ALA A 123 -9.10 -13.51 4.59
CA ALA A 123 -7.99 -14.25 5.18
C ALA A 123 -6.76 -13.37 5.37
N TYR A 124 -6.44 -12.52 4.39
CA TYR A 124 -5.34 -11.57 4.51
C TYR A 124 -5.58 -10.60 5.70
N ARG A 125 -6.76 -9.97 5.75
CA ARG A 125 -7.12 -9.02 6.82
C ARG A 125 -7.13 -9.64 8.21
N SER A 126 -7.47 -10.93 8.31
CA SER A 126 -7.51 -11.65 9.58
C SER A 126 -6.16 -12.24 10.00
N GLY A 127 -5.15 -12.13 9.15
CA GLY A 127 -3.82 -12.71 9.41
C GLY A 127 -3.75 -14.23 9.30
N GLN A 128 -4.72 -14.85 8.62
CA GLN A 128 -4.80 -16.31 8.40
C GLN A 128 -4.17 -16.73 7.09
#